data_08f63e0dd5fa999f898a81e2052fbc36
#
_entry.id   08f63e0dd5fa999f898a81e2052fbc36
#
_cell.length_a   1.000
_cell.length_b   1.000
_cell.length_c   1.000
_cell.angle_alpha   90.00
_cell.angle_beta   90.00
_cell.angle_gamma   90.00
#
_symmetry.space_group_name_H-M   'P 1'
#
loop_
_entity.id
_entity.type
_entity.pdbx_description
1 polymer ?
#
loop_
_entity_poly.entity_id
_entity_poly.type
_entity_poly.pdbx_seq_one_letter_code
_entity_poly.pdbx_strand_id
1 'polypeptide(L)'
;LAKQLNLHFIDSDALIEAKLNQTLQNILDDSGYLKLRDIEEETILSIELTNSILATGGSAVYSARAMQYLKQNSLVIYLEVPFDQILQRVPSFLDRGFAKEPNQTIEDAFQERQNLYSESAHHVILNTSDLSSCVTKILSLV
;
A
#
# COMPACT_ATOMS: atom_id res chain seq x y z
N LEU A 1 -8.76 0.37 13.19
CA LEU A 1 -9.69 1.26 12.49
C LEU A 1 -10.94 0.49 12.03
N ALA A 2 -10.82 -0.59 11.22
CA ALA A 2 -11.97 -1.32 10.66
C ALA A 2 -12.96 -1.78 11.74
N LYS A 3 -12.46 -2.38 12.85
CA LYS A 3 -13.28 -2.77 13.99
C LYS A 3 -14.06 -1.59 14.62
N GLN A 4 -13.42 -0.41 14.71
CA GLN A 4 -14.04 0.78 15.33
C GLN A 4 -15.14 1.38 14.44
N LEU A 5 -14.96 1.28 13.12
CA LEU A 5 -15.95 1.78 12.15
C LEU A 5 -16.97 0.72 11.74
N ASN A 6 -16.85 -0.51 12.24
CA ASN A 6 -17.66 -1.66 11.83
C ASN A 6 -17.63 -1.89 10.30
N LEU A 7 -16.44 -1.79 9.71
CA LEU A 7 -16.18 -1.99 8.29
C LEU A 7 -15.40 -3.30 8.05
N HIS A 8 -15.48 -3.84 6.84
CA HIS A 8 -14.65 -4.94 6.41
C HIS A 8 -13.20 -4.48 6.23
N PHE A 9 -12.24 -5.32 6.57
CA PHE A 9 -10.83 -5.08 6.30
C PHE A 9 -10.36 -5.96 5.14
N ILE A 10 -9.76 -5.32 4.14
CA ILE A 10 -9.21 -5.95 2.94
C ILE A 10 -7.74 -5.57 2.85
N ASP A 11 -6.86 -6.57 2.66
CA ASP A 11 -5.45 -6.40 2.37
C ASP A 11 -5.20 -6.91 0.94
N SER A 12 -4.77 -6.02 0.03
CA SER A 12 -4.57 -6.39 -1.37
C SER A 12 -3.45 -7.39 -1.56
N ASP A 13 -2.39 -7.32 -0.74
CA ASP A 13 -1.26 -8.23 -0.81
C ASP A 13 -1.69 -9.64 -0.41
N ALA A 14 -2.46 -9.75 0.68
CA ALA A 14 -3.02 -11.03 1.12
C ALA A 14 -3.99 -11.64 0.08
N LEU A 15 -4.76 -10.80 -0.62
CA LEU A 15 -5.63 -11.27 -1.71
C LEU A 15 -4.83 -11.83 -2.89
N ILE A 16 -3.74 -11.17 -3.27
CA ILE A 16 -2.86 -11.63 -4.36
C ILE A 16 -2.25 -12.98 -3.99
N GLU A 17 -1.67 -13.08 -2.79
CA GLU A 17 -1.04 -14.31 -2.32
C GLU A 17 -2.03 -15.48 -2.24
N ALA A 18 -3.23 -15.23 -1.70
CA ALA A 18 -4.29 -16.24 -1.64
C ALA A 18 -4.77 -16.69 -3.01
N LYS A 19 -4.95 -15.75 -3.96
CA LYS A 19 -5.44 -16.01 -5.32
C LYS A 19 -4.44 -16.82 -6.14
N LEU A 20 -3.14 -16.51 -5.99
CA LEU A 20 -2.08 -17.15 -6.77
C LEU A 20 -1.41 -18.32 -6.04
N ASN A 21 -1.72 -18.53 -4.76
CA ASN A 21 -1.07 -19.51 -3.89
C ASN A 21 0.47 -19.37 -3.89
N GLN A 22 0.95 -18.14 -3.90
CA GLN A 22 2.37 -17.78 -3.93
C GLN A 22 2.59 -16.53 -3.07
N THR A 23 3.79 -16.39 -2.49
CA THR A 23 4.16 -15.13 -1.84
C THR A 23 4.47 -14.04 -2.87
N LEU A 24 4.33 -12.78 -2.49
CA LEU A 24 4.72 -11.65 -3.35
C LEU A 24 6.19 -11.73 -3.76
N GLN A 25 7.06 -12.22 -2.85
CA GLN A 25 8.48 -12.42 -3.16
C GLN A 25 8.66 -13.45 -4.27
N ASN A 26 7.98 -14.59 -4.20
CA ASN A 26 8.06 -15.62 -5.25
C ASN A 26 7.56 -15.09 -6.60
N ILE A 27 6.46 -14.31 -6.61
CA ILE A 27 5.94 -13.68 -7.82
C ILE A 27 6.97 -12.71 -8.40
N LEU A 28 7.61 -11.92 -7.54
CA LEU A 28 8.66 -10.97 -7.95
C LEU A 28 9.88 -11.69 -8.54
N ASP A 29 10.33 -12.78 -7.90
CA ASP A 29 11.49 -13.56 -8.32
C ASP A 29 11.24 -14.29 -9.65
N ASP A 30 10.03 -14.84 -9.82
CA ASP A 30 9.66 -15.62 -11.01
C ASP A 30 9.30 -14.75 -12.22
N SER A 31 8.65 -13.61 -11.99
CA SER A 31 7.98 -12.83 -13.06
C SER A 31 8.44 -11.37 -13.14
N GLY A 32 9.20 -10.89 -12.17
CA GLY A 32 9.73 -9.54 -12.11
C GLY A 32 8.73 -8.49 -11.60
N TYR A 33 9.26 -7.30 -11.31
CA TYR A 33 8.51 -6.23 -10.65
C TYR A 33 7.39 -5.63 -11.50
N LEU A 34 7.53 -5.60 -12.83
CA LEU A 34 6.47 -5.11 -13.72
C LEU A 34 5.23 -6.01 -13.68
N LYS A 35 5.46 -7.33 -13.72
CA LYS A 35 4.36 -8.29 -13.63
C LYS A 35 3.65 -8.23 -12.28
N LEU A 36 4.40 -8.04 -11.19
CA LEU A 36 3.81 -7.85 -9.87
C LEU A 36 2.93 -6.59 -9.84
N ARG A 37 3.38 -5.46 -10.41
CA ARG A 37 2.59 -4.24 -10.52
C ARG A 37 1.30 -4.42 -11.34
N ASP A 38 1.36 -5.17 -12.44
CA ASP A 38 0.16 -5.51 -13.23
C ASP A 38 -0.85 -6.31 -12.40
N ILE A 39 -0.38 -7.29 -11.63
CA ILE A 39 -1.21 -8.10 -10.73
C ILE A 39 -1.85 -7.25 -9.62
N GLU A 40 -1.08 -6.33 -9.03
CA GLU A 40 -1.59 -5.37 -8.04
C GLU A 40 -2.69 -4.48 -8.64
N GLU A 41 -2.47 -3.92 -9.84
CA GLU A 41 -3.47 -3.12 -10.57
C GLU A 41 -4.75 -3.91 -10.78
N GLU A 42 -4.67 -5.10 -11.41
CA GLU A 42 -5.83 -5.94 -11.68
C GLU A 42 -6.58 -6.31 -10.40
N THR A 43 -5.85 -6.61 -9.32
CA THR A 43 -6.45 -6.95 -8.03
C THR A 43 -7.22 -5.77 -7.46
N ILE A 44 -6.61 -4.58 -7.40
CA ILE A 44 -7.26 -3.38 -6.88
C ILE A 44 -8.52 -3.04 -7.68
N LEU A 45 -8.47 -3.10 -9.01
CA LEU A 45 -9.61 -2.82 -9.87
C LEU A 45 -10.76 -3.83 -9.73
N SER A 46 -10.48 -5.03 -9.21
CA SER A 46 -11.49 -6.06 -8.96
C SER A 46 -12.17 -5.97 -7.60
N ILE A 47 -11.66 -5.15 -6.67
CA ILE A 47 -12.18 -5.03 -5.30
C ILE A 47 -13.40 -4.13 -5.28
N GLU A 48 -14.49 -4.61 -4.69
CA GLU A 48 -15.62 -3.78 -4.33
C GLU A 48 -15.33 -3.05 -3.01
N LEU A 49 -15.32 -1.71 -3.04
CA LEU A 49 -14.90 -0.86 -1.91
C LEU A 49 -16.02 -0.51 -0.94
N THR A 50 -17.23 -1.04 -1.13
CA THR A 50 -18.39 -0.72 -0.28
C THR A 50 -18.19 -1.22 1.15
N ASN A 51 -18.39 -0.34 2.12
CA ASN A 51 -18.29 -0.64 3.56
C ASN A 51 -16.98 -1.34 3.97
N SER A 52 -15.85 -0.92 3.36
CA SER A 52 -14.56 -1.55 3.59
C SER A 52 -13.43 -0.56 3.84
N ILE A 53 -12.37 -1.06 4.46
CA ILE A 53 -11.06 -0.42 4.52
C ILE A 53 -10.11 -1.29 3.74
N LEU A 54 -9.51 -0.73 2.69
CA LEU A 54 -8.50 -1.37 1.89
C LEU A 54 -7.10 -0.90 2.31
N ALA A 55 -6.22 -1.84 2.65
CA ALA A 55 -4.79 -1.62 2.72
C ALA A 55 -4.16 -2.08 1.40
N THR A 56 -3.48 -1.19 0.72
CA THR A 56 -2.80 -1.51 -0.55
C THR A 56 -1.34 -1.85 -0.34
N GLY A 57 -0.77 -2.63 -1.23
CA GLY A 57 0.67 -2.74 -1.38
C GLY A 57 1.31 -1.40 -1.78
N GLY A 58 2.60 -1.23 -1.46
CA GLY A 58 3.28 0.05 -1.68
C GLY A 58 3.52 0.40 -3.15
N SER A 59 3.44 -0.54 -4.07
CA SER A 59 3.63 -0.28 -5.50
C SER A 59 2.34 0.04 -6.26
N ALA A 60 1.18 -0.05 -5.62
CA ALA A 60 -0.11 0.34 -6.19
C ALA A 60 -0.11 1.77 -6.78
N VAL A 61 0.66 2.67 -6.17
CA VAL A 61 0.79 4.08 -6.57
C VAL A 61 1.37 4.28 -7.97
N TYR A 62 2.06 3.29 -8.53
CA TYR A 62 2.56 3.35 -9.91
C TYR A 62 1.47 3.11 -10.97
N SER A 63 0.31 2.57 -10.57
CA SER A 63 -0.81 2.39 -11.48
C SER A 63 -1.73 3.60 -11.46
N ALA A 64 -1.69 4.41 -12.51
CA ALA A 64 -2.61 5.54 -12.68
C ALA A 64 -4.08 5.10 -12.68
N ARG A 65 -4.40 3.92 -13.25
CA ARG A 65 -5.76 3.38 -13.30
C ARG A 65 -6.25 2.96 -11.92
N ALA A 66 -5.42 2.24 -11.15
CA ALA A 66 -5.76 1.83 -9.80
C ALA A 66 -5.95 3.06 -8.89
N MET A 67 -5.03 4.03 -8.96
CA MET A 67 -5.14 5.25 -8.14
C MET A 67 -6.35 6.11 -8.53
N GLN A 68 -6.69 6.21 -9.81
CA GLN A 68 -7.91 6.89 -10.24
C GLN A 68 -9.15 6.20 -9.69
N TYR A 69 -9.22 4.87 -9.78
CA TYR A 69 -10.32 4.08 -9.22
C TYR A 69 -10.48 4.30 -7.71
N LEU A 70 -9.38 4.22 -6.97
CA LEU A 70 -9.37 4.45 -5.52
C LEU A 70 -9.82 5.87 -5.16
N LYS A 71 -9.29 6.88 -5.84
CA LYS A 71 -9.66 8.30 -5.58
C LYS A 71 -11.12 8.60 -5.88
N GLN A 72 -11.72 7.94 -6.85
CA GLN A 72 -13.13 8.15 -7.21
C GLN A 72 -14.10 7.41 -6.28
N ASN A 73 -13.68 6.33 -5.64
CA ASN A 73 -14.57 5.42 -4.91
C ASN A 73 -14.25 5.30 -3.41
N SER A 74 -13.23 6.00 -2.92
CA SER A 74 -12.80 5.93 -1.52
C SER A 74 -12.13 7.20 -1.02
N LEU A 75 -11.95 7.32 0.29
CA LEU A 75 -11.06 8.29 0.90
C LEU A 75 -9.65 7.70 0.95
N VAL A 76 -8.73 8.23 0.13
CA VAL A 76 -7.35 7.78 0.07
C VAL A 76 -6.52 8.51 1.12
N ILE A 77 -5.93 7.76 2.03
CA ILE A 77 -5.08 8.28 3.12
C ILE A 77 -3.68 7.72 2.97
N TYR A 78 -2.70 8.60 2.91
CA TYR A 78 -1.29 8.23 2.98
C TYR A 78 -0.82 8.27 4.43
N LEU A 79 -0.33 7.13 4.93
CA LEU A 79 0.30 7.02 6.24
C LEU A 79 1.81 7.23 6.08
N GLU A 80 2.24 8.48 6.25
CA GLU A 80 3.63 8.86 6.08
C GLU A 80 4.48 8.39 7.27
N VAL A 81 5.57 7.69 6.96
CA VAL A 81 6.58 7.25 7.92
C VAL A 81 7.96 7.59 7.40
N PRO A 82 8.85 8.24 8.16
CA PRO A 82 10.24 8.46 7.75
C PRO A 82 10.98 7.16 7.46
N PHE A 83 11.90 7.19 6.50
CA PHE A 83 12.59 5.99 6.01
C PHE A 83 13.36 5.23 7.12
N ASP A 84 14.05 5.95 7.98
CA ASP A 84 14.75 5.38 9.13
C ASP A 84 13.83 4.61 10.08
N GLN A 85 12.63 5.13 10.29
CA GLN A 85 11.61 4.45 11.12
C GLN A 85 11.02 3.22 10.42
N ILE A 86 10.89 3.23 9.09
CA ILE A 86 10.46 2.04 8.34
C ILE A 86 11.46 0.91 8.52
N LEU A 87 12.75 1.20 8.36
CA LEU A 87 13.81 0.22 8.56
C LEU A 87 13.83 -0.37 9.98
N GLN A 88 13.54 0.45 10.99
CA GLN A 88 13.44 -0.01 12.37
C GLN A 88 12.20 -0.89 12.62
N ARG A 89 11.04 -0.55 12.01
CA ARG A 89 9.77 -1.26 12.21
C ARG A 89 9.70 -2.58 11.43
N VAL A 90 10.41 -2.68 10.33
CA VAL A 90 10.37 -3.83 9.41
C VAL A 90 11.79 -4.31 9.12
N PRO A 91 12.43 -5.07 10.05
CA PRO A 91 13.81 -5.56 9.85
C PRO A 91 14.01 -6.39 8.58
N SER A 92 12.96 -7.12 8.15
CA SER A 92 12.96 -7.92 6.92
C SER A 92 12.35 -7.18 5.72
N PHE A 93 12.50 -5.86 5.66
CA PHE A 93 11.92 -5.04 4.58
C PHE A 93 12.33 -5.51 3.18
N LEU A 94 13.54 -6.08 3.07
CA LEU A 94 14.09 -6.60 1.81
C LEU A 94 13.46 -7.91 1.34
N ASP A 95 12.84 -8.67 2.26
CA ASP A 95 12.33 -10.02 2.00
C ASP A 95 10.83 -10.03 1.62
N ARG A 96 10.23 -8.86 1.40
CA ARG A 96 8.78 -8.71 1.28
C ARG A 96 8.26 -8.41 -0.13
N GLY A 97 8.97 -8.79 -1.19
CA GLY A 97 8.49 -8.55 -2.55
C GLY A 97 8.43 -7.06 -2.90
N PHE A 98 9.51 -6.33 -2.64
CA PHE A 98 9.59 -4.90 -2.93
C PHE A 98 9.77 -4.64 -4.43
N ALA A 99 8.68 -4.31 -5.13
CA ALA A 99 8.64 -4.09 -6.58
C ALA A 99 9.36 -2.79 -7.00
N LYS A 100 10.68 -2.84 -7.17
CA LYS A 100 11.54 -1.74 -7.63
C LYS A 100 12.28 -2.12 -8.91
N GLU A 101 12.84 -1.13 -9.60
CA GLU A 101 13.73 -1.38 -10.74
C GLU A 101 15.02 -2.08 -10.30
N PRO A 102 15.63 -2.93 -11.16
CA PRO A 102 16.80 -3.72 -10.80
C PRO A 102 17.99 -2.89 -10.30
N ASN A 103 18.22 -1.72 -10.88
CA ASN A 103 19.35 -0.84 -10.56
C ASN A 103 19.02 0.26 -9.54
N GLN A 104 17.79 0.32 -9.06
CA GLN A 104 17.34 1.31 -8.10
C GLN A 104 17.68 0.85 -6.68
N THR A 105 18.19 1.74 -5.84
CA THR A 105 18.31 1.45 -4.41
C THR A 105 16.92 1.47 -3.75
N ILE A 106 16.80 0.88 -2.57
CA ILE A 106 15.53 0.95 -1.82
C ILE A 106 15.23 2.37 -1.40
N GLU A 107 16.25 3.14 -1.05
CA GLU A 107 16.12 4.53 -0.67
C GLU A 107 15.62 5.39 -1.85
N ASP A 108 16.18 5.18 -3.06
CA ASP A 108 15.70 5.88 -4.27
C ASP A 108 14.23 5.55 -4.57
N ALA A 109 13.87 4.27 -4.50
CA ALA A 109 12.49 3.83 -4.70
C ALA A 109 11.54 4.36 -3.61
N PHE A 110 12.02 4.49 -2.39
CA PHE A 110 11.27 5.10 -1.30
C PHE A 110 11.03 6.58 -1.57
N GLN A 111 12.07 7.34 -1.92
CA GLN A 111 11.96 8.79 -2.21
C GLN A 111 11.03 9.06 -3.41
N GLU A 112 11.15 8.27 -4.48
CA GLU A 112 10.26 8.36 -5.64
C GLU A 112 8.79 8.15 -5.22
N ARG A 113 8.52 7.12 -4.42
CA ARG A 113 7.16 6.81 -3.94
C ARG A 113 6.57 7.87 -3.03
N GLN A 114 7.39 8.56 -2.23
CA GLN A 114 6.91 9.63 -1.34
C GLN A 114 6.12 10.71 -2.11
N ASN A 115 6.65 11.14 -3.25
CA ASN A 115 5.97 12.13 -4.09
C ASN A 115 4.66 11.56 -4.65
N LEU A 116 4.71 10.33 -5.19
CA LEU A 116 3.54 9.67 -5.76
C LEU A 116 2.44 9.43 -4.71
N TYR A 117 2.80 9.02 -3.48
CA TYR A 117 1.83 8.86 -2.39
C TYR A 117 1.18 10.18 -2.02
N SER A 118 1.97 11.26 -1.86
CA SER A 118 1.45 12.56 -1.49
C SER A 118 0.52 13.14 -2.54
N GLU A 119 0.84 12.99 -3.84
CA GLU A 119 0.02 13.46 -4.96
C GLU A 119 -1.28 12.63 -5.11
N SER A 120 -1.22 11.36 -4.74
CA SER A 120 -2.34 10.43 -4.88
C SER A 120 -3.30 10.45 -3.70
N ALA A 121 -2.89 10.94 -2.53
CA ALA A 121 -3.70 10.94 -1.33
C ALA A 121 -4.69 12.12 -1.28
N HIS A 122 -5.83 11.92 -0.64
CA HIS A 122 -6.70 13.01 -0.20
C HIS A 122 -6.19 13.63 1.10
N HIS A 123 -5.61 12.80 1.99
CA HIS A 123 -5.01 13.23 3.25
C HIS A 123 -3.70 12.50 3.50
N VAL A 124 -2.73 13.24 4.05
CA VAL A 124 -1.46 12.71 4.54
C VAL A 124 -1.46 12.73 6.07
N ILE A 125 -1.20 11.60 6.70
CA ILE A 125 -1.14 11.47 8.16
C ILE A 125 0.25 11.00 8.55
N LEU A 126 0.98 11.83 9.27
CA LEU A 126 2.27 11.46 9.84
C LEU A 126 2.08 10.38 10.92
N ASN A 127 2.60 9.18 10.65
CA ASN A 127 2.47 7.98 11.49
C ASN A 127 3.80 7.68 12.21
N THR A 128 4.26 8.62 13.04
CA THR A 128 5.49 8.51 13.84
C THR A 128 5.22 8.22 15.31
N SER A 129 3.97 8.31 15.74
CA SER A 129 3.50 8.05 17.10
C SER A 129 2.94 6.64 17.24
N ASP A 130 2.29 6.36 18.36
CA ASP A 130 1.61 5.09 18.61
C ASP A 130 0.39 4.86 17.69
N LEU A 131 -0.01 3.60 17.60
CA LEU A 131 -1.13 3.17 16.75
C LEU A 131 -2.45 3.89 17.11
N SER A 132 -2.70 4.12 18.39
CA SER A 132 -3.94 4.76 18.87
C SER A 132 -4.05 6.19 18.35
N SER A 133 -2.96 6.94 18.44
CA SER A 133 -2.88 8.31 17.93
C SER A 133 -3.11 8.38 16.43
N CYS A 134 -2.52 7.45 15.67
CA CYS A 134 -2.73 7.38 14.22
C CYS A 134 -4.20 7.08 13.88
N VAL A 135 -4.81 6.11 14.55
CA VAL A 135 -6.22 5.76 14.37
C VAL A 135 -7.14 6.93 14.72
N THR A 136 -6.88 7.65 15.81
CA THR A 136 -7.66 8.83 16.21
C THR A 136 -7.62 9.92 15.14
N LYS A 137 -6.45 10.19 14.55
CA LYS A 137 -6.33 11.15 13.43
C LYS A 137 -7.17 10.74 12.23
N ILE A 138 -7.17 9.45 11.86
CA ILE A 138 -7.99 8.95 10.77
C ILE A 138 -9.48 9.10 11.08
N LEU A 139 -9.90 8.73 12.29
CA LEU A 139 -11.30 8.85 12.72
C LEU A 139 -11.84 10.29 12.69
N SER A 140 -10.96 11.29 12.79
CA SER A 140 -11.38 12.69 12.65
C SER A 140 -11.65 13.16 11.22
N LEU A 141 -11.33 12.32 10.22
CA LEU A 141 -11.52 12.61 8.79
C LEU A 141 -12.76 11.94 8.19
N VAL A 142 -13.42 11.03 8.95
CA VAL A 142 -14.54 10.19 8.48
C VAL A 142 -15.77 10.35 9.34
#